data_fcf4a78d45cb31db4de8a1bb41395879
#
_entry.id   fcf4a78d45cb31db4de8a1bb41395879
#
_cell.length_a   1.000
_cell.length_b   1.000
_cell.length_c   1.000
_cell.angle_alpha   90.00
_cell.angle_beta   90.00
_cell.angle_gamma   90.00
#
_symmetry.space_group_name_H-M   'P 1'
#
loop_
_entity.id
_entity.type
_entity.pdbx_description
1 polymer ?
#
loop_
_entity_poly.entity_id
_entity_poly.type
_entity_poly.pdbx_seq_one_letter_code
_entity_poly.pdbx_strand_id
1 'polypeptide(L)'
;MKVNQHTRVKRLISLQNQNQHQLSITNNNKMLYYLYEYLTSQGIHIPGMGMMRYISFRAGMSVLLSLMIALVYGKNIINYLRGKQMGELVRDLGLDGQKQKEGTPTMGGLIIILATMIPVLLFTRITNVYIVLLIVSVVWMGAIGFIDDYLKKVKKNKDGLSGKFKIVGQVGLGLIVGVTMYFHPDITVKRKYSDAKVVNRNNVEQNFSPTEKITVSTVPFTKNNEFDYSGILFWMNDADAHEWAWIVFIPIVIFIVTAVSNGANITDGIDGLAAGTSTVILLALAFFAYVSGNIIFADYLNIMFLPNMGETTIFVVAMVGAVIGFFWYNTYPAQVFMGDTGSLMLGGVIAVLAVILRKELMIPVLCGIFLIENISVMLQVVVFKYRKRKFGLEYAQNNRLFKMSPLHHHYQKDGFHESKIVNRMIIIGVMMAIVCLITLKMR
;
A
#
# COMPACT_ATOMS: atom_id res chain seq x y z
N MET A 1 39.28 31.15 -34.17
CA MET A 1 37.86 31.42 -33.91
C MET A 1 37.08 30.25 -33.29
N LYS A 2 37.66 29.05 -33.09
CA LYS A 2 37.00 27.85 -32.52
C LYS A 2 37.10 27.69 -30.97
N VAL A 3 37.99 28.42 -30.32
CA VAL A 3 38.22 28.29 -28.87
C VAL A 3 37.14 28.96 -28.00
N ASN A 4 36.39 29.93 -28.58
CA ASN A 4 35.43 30.74 -27.81
C ASN A 4 34.02 30.11 -27.67
N GLN A 5 33.67 29.09 -28.43
CA GLN A 5 32.37 28.45 -28.34
C GLN A 5 32.32 27.43 -27.18
N HIS A 6 33.41 26.70 -26.94
CA HIS A 6 33.44 25.68 -25.86
C HIS A 6 33.41 26.28 -24.45
N THR A 7 34.01 27.48 -24.30
CA THR A 7 33.99 28.24 -23.05
C THR A 7 32.60 28.86 -22.76
N ARG A 8 31.90 29.28 -23.82
CA ARG A 8 30.55 29.85 -23.73
C ARG A 8 29.52 28.78 -23.36
N VAL A 9 29.61 27.56 -23.93
CA VAL A 9 28.72 26.42 -23.60
C VAL A 9 28.93 25.96 -22.15
N LYS A 10 30.19 25.84 -21.70
CA LYS A 10 30.48 25.47 -20.31
C LYS A 10 29.93 26.53 -19.31
N ARG A 11 29.97 27.80 -19.66
CA ARG A 11 29.45 28.89 -18.85
C ARG A 11 27.91 28.92 -18.79
N LEU A 12 27.27 28.56 -19.92
CA LEU A 12 25.79 28.42 -19.97
C LEU A 12 25.30 27.21 -19.17
N ILE A 13 26.01 26.08 -19.24
CA ILE A 13 25.70 24.89 -18.45
C ILE A 13 25.90 25.14 -16.95
N SER A 14 26.97 25.89 -16.56
CA SER A 14 27.19 26.25 -15.17
C SER A 14 26.13 27.22 -14.64
N LEU A 15 25.66 28.17 -15.46
CA LEU A 15 24.59 29.10 -15.11
C LEU A 15 23.22 28.42 -15.05
N GLN A 16 22.97 27.45 -15.94
CA GLN A 16 21.74 26.65 -15.89
C GLN A 16 21.69 25.74 -14.68
N ASN A 17 22.82 25.15 -14.27
CA ASN A 17 22.93 24.37 -13.03
C ASN A 17 22.83 25.25 -11.79
N GLN A 18 23.38 26.47 -11.78
CA GLN A 18 23.19 27.44 -10.68
C GLN A 18 21.75 27.91 -10.57
N ASN A 19 21.04 28.16 -11.67
CA ASN A 19 19.64 28.55 -11.66
C ASN A 19 18.71 27.41 -11.24
N GLN A 20 18.99 26.15 -11.60
CA GLN A 20 18.27 25.00 -11.06
C GLN A 20 18.52 24.81 -9.56
N HIS A 21 19.72 25.12 -9.07
CA HIS A 21 20.03 25.09 -7.63
C HIS A 21 19.35 26.24 -6.85
N GLN A 22 19.20 27.42 -7.45
CA GLN A 22 18.52 28.55 -6.81
C GLN A 22 16.99 28.45 -6.80
N LEU A 23 16.37 27.78 -7.79
CA LEU A 23 14.93 27.55 -7.83
C LEU A 23 14.44 26.48 -6.82
N SER A 24 15.37 25.70 -6.22
CA SER A 24 15.03 24.72 -5.20
C SER A 24 15.07 25.27 -3.75
N ILE A 25 15.45 26.52 -3.55
CA ILE A 25 15.75 27.08 -2.21
C ILE A 25 14.58 27.83 -1.55
N THR A 26 13.43 28.00 -2.23
CA THR A 26 12.31 28.80 -1.69
C THR A 26 11.14 27.95 -1.19
N ASN A 27 11.40 26.95 -0.34
CA ASN A 27 10.32 26.41 0.49
C ASN A 27 10.83 26.07 1.89
N ASN A 28 10.43 26.91 2.85
CA ASN A 28 10.70 26.82 4.28
C ASN A 28 9.97 25.63 4.95
N ASN A 29 10.24 24.39 4.55
CA ASN A 29 9.68 23.23 5.20
C ASN A 29 10.69 22.63 6.19
N LYS A 30 10.48 22.91 7.48
CA LYS A 30 11.31 22.55 8.64
C LYS A 30 11.20 21.08 9.05
N MET A 31 11.36 20.11 8.13
CA MET A 31 11.41 18.68 8.48
C MET A 31 12.86 18.19 8.47
N LEU A 32 13.16 17.14 9.22
CA LEU A 32 14.55 16.68 9.46
C LEU A 32 15.36 16.50 8.18
N TYR A 33 14.76 15.92 7.12
CA TYR A 33 15.42 15.78 5.84
C TYR A 33 15.68 17.14 5.18
N TYR A 34 14.70 18.03 5.14
CA TYR A 34 14.84 19.39 4.61
C TYR A 34 15.71 20.28 5.50
N LEU A 35 15.69 20.06 6.81
CA LEU A 35 16.61 20.72 7.72
C LEU A 35 18.06 20.35 7.41
N TYR A 36 18.32 19.07 7.12
CA TYR A 36 19.64 18.63 6.67
C TYR A 36 20.05 19.28 5.34
N GLU A 37 19.15 19.31 4.33
CA GLU A 37 19.43 19.98 3.05
C GLU A 37 19.69 21.48 3.25
N TYR A 38 18.88 22.15 4.07
CA TYR A 38 19.05 23.58 4.40
C TYR A 38 20.37 23.85 5.11
N LEU A 39 20.71 23.11 6.15
CA LEU A 39 21.96 23.29 6.87
C LEU A 39 23.18 23.04 5.98
N THR A 40 23.12 22.02 5.15
CA THR A 40 24.17 21.72 4.17
C THR A 40 24.32 22.84 3.14
N SER A 41 23.23 23.44 2.69
CA SER A 41 23.24 24.57 1.75
C SER A 41 23.85 25.83 2.37
N GLN A 42 23.75 25.99 3.70
CA GLN A 42 24.37 27.07 4.47
C GLN A 42 25.81 26.76 4.89
N GLY A 43 26.37 25.63 4.47
CA GLY A 43 27.72 25.22 4.84
C GLY A 43 27.88 24.74 6.28
N ILE A 44 26.77 24.53 7.01
CA ILE A 44 26.77 24.07 8.40
C ILE A 44 26.79 22.53 8.40
N HIS A 45 27.92 21.96 8.83
CA HIS A 45 28.09 20.51 8.94
C HIS A 45 27.94 20.04 10.38
N ILE A 46 26.81 19.40 10.70
CA ILE A 46 26.59 18.77 12.00
C ILE A 46 27.08 17.31 11.91
N PRO A 47 27.98 16.88 12.82
CA PRO A 47 28.46 15.49 12.85
C PRO A 47 27.28 14.51 12.93
N GLY A 48 27.30 13.46 12.08
CA GLY A 48 26.24 12.45 12.01
C GLY A 48 25.05 12.80 11.12
N MET A 49 24.76 14.06 10.83
CA MET A 49 23.63 14.43 9.94
C MET A 49 23.84 13.99 8.47
N GLY A 50 25.07 13.80 8.03
CA GLY A 50 25.38 13.27 6.70
C GLY A 50 24.77 11.89 6.40
N MET A 51 24.40 11.12 7.44
CA MET A 51 23.70 9.84 7.30
C MET A 51 22.29 10.00 6.71
N MET A 52 21.64 11.17 6.86
CA MET A 52 20.33 11.46 6.25
C MET A 52 20.33 11.43 4.72
N ARG A 53 21.51 11.47 4.09
CA ARG A 53 21.65 11.27 2.64
C ARG A 53 21.31 9.85 2.19
N TYR A 54 21.53 8.86 3.06
CA TYR A 54 21.35 7.45 2.72
C TYR A 54 19.92 7.00 2.96
N ILE A 55 19.28 6.43 1.94
CA ILE A 55 17.92 5.88 2.00
C ILE A 55 17.82 4.79 3.08
N SER A 56 18.84 3.92 3.18
CA SER A 56 18.88 2.83 4.17
C SER A 56 18.83 3.35 5.61
N PHE A 57 19.56 4.43 5.90
CA PHE A 57 19.55 5.05 7.24
C PHE A 57 18.18 5.66 7.54
N ARG A 58 17.61 6.45 6.61
CA ARG A 58 16.28 7.06 6.77
C ARG A 58 15.19 6.00 6.91
N ALA A 59 15.27 4.91 6.14
CA ALA A 59 14.37 3.77 6.23
C ALA A 59 14.45 3.08 7.61
N GLY A 60 15.66 2.79 8.09
CA GLY A 60 15.89 2.23 9.43
C GLY A 60 15.37 3.12 10.55
N MET A 61 15.64 4.43 10.50
CA MET A 61 15.11 5.39 11.48
C MET A 61 13.60 5.52 11.40
N SER A 62 13.03 5.45 10.21
CA SER A 62 11.59 5.57 9.98
C SER A 62 10.83 4.38 10.59
N VAL A 63 11.28 3.13 10.38
CA VAL A 63 10.63 1.95 10.96
C VAL A 63 10.77 1.93 12.48
N LEU A 64 11.95 2.29 13.02
CA LEU A 64 12.17 2.32 14.48
C LEU A 64 11.29 3.37 15.14
N LEU A 65 11.26 4.60 14.59
CA LEU A 65 10.44 5.66 15.15
C LEU A 65 8.94 5.32 15.08
N SER A 66 8.50 4.78 13.96
CA SER A 66 7.12 4.34 13.77
C SER A 66 6.71 3.27 14.79
N LEU A 67 7.55 2.24 14.96
CA LEU A 67 7.32 1.19 15.96
C LEU A 67 7.28 1.77 17.37
N MET A 68 8.23 2.66 17.72
CA MET A 68 8.27 3.32 19.01
C MET A 68 7.00 4.16 19.27
N ILE A 69 6.56 4.95 18.28
CA ILE A 69 5.33 5.75 18.41
C ILE A 69 4.14 4.83 18.67
N ALA A 70 3.98 3.76 17.89
CA ALA A 70 2.87 2.83 18.06
C ALA A 70 2.90 2.15 19.44
N LEU A 71 4.06 1.69 19.91
CA LEU A 71 4.18 1.01 21.21
C LEU A 71 4.02 1.97 22.41
N VAL A 72 4.65 3.15 22.37
CA VAL A 72 4.64 4.08 23.52
C VAL A 72 3.30 4.82 23.61
N TYR A 73 2.85 5.40 22.47
CA TYR A 73 1.63 6.21 22.46
C TYR A 73 0.36 5.39 22.22
N GLY A 74 0.47 4.14 21.73
CA GLY A 74 -0.66 3.26 21.48
C GLY A 74 -1.53 3.09 22.71
N LYS A 75 -0.95 2.82 23.88
CA LYS A 75 -1.68 2.67 25.16
C LYS A 75 -2.45 3.96 25.52
N ASN A 76 -1.89 5.12 25.30
CA ASN A 76 -2.54 6.40 25.58
C ASN A 76 -3.75 6.61 24.66
N ILE A 77 -3.60 6.28 23.37
CA ILE A 77 -4.71 6.35 22.40
C ILE A 77 -5.80 5.35 22.77
N ILE A 78 -5.46 4.11 23.13
CA ILE A 78 -6.41 3.10 23.59
C ILE A 78 -7.19 3.60 24.80
N ASN A 79 -6.53 4.16 25.80
CA ASN A 79 -7.18 4.70 27.00
C ASN A 79 -8.09 5.89 26.65
N TYR A 80 -7.68 6.77 25.74
CA TYR A 80 -8.52 7.88 25.24
C TYR A 80 -9.78 7.36 24.55
N LEU A 81 -9.64 6.37 23.64
CA LEU A 81 -10.77 5.76 22.95
C LEU A 81 -11.73 5.07 23.93
N ARG A 82 -11.20 4.37 24.94
CA ARG A 82 -11.99 3.73 26.00
C ARG A 82 -12.76 4.76 26.83
N GLY A 83 -12.13 5.88 27.18
CA GLY A 83 -12.77 6.97 27.90
C GLY A 83 -13.91 7.65 27.13
N LYS A 84 -13.85 7.63 25.79
CA LYS A 84 -14.93 8.11 24.91
C LYS A 84 -16.04 7.07 24.68
N GLN A 85 -16.05 5.95 25.41
CA GLN A 85 -17.02 4.85 25.25
C GLN A 85 -17.11 4.30 23.82
N MET A 86 -15.99 4.28 23.10
CA MET A 86 -15.89 3.76 21.75
C MET A 86 -15.77 2.22 21.73
N GLY A 87 -16.28 1.53 22.76
CA GLY A 87 -16.32 0.08 22.83
C GLY A 87 -17.26 -0.55 21.81
N GLU A 88 -16.88 -1.71 21.30
CA GLU A 88 -17.74 -2.43 20.37
C GLU A 88 -18.90 -3.10 21.06
N LEU A 89 -20.10 -2.92 20.50
CA LEU A 89 -21.25 -3.76 20.81
C LEU A 89 -21.07 -5.05 20.00
N VAL A 90 -20.58 -6.09 20.64
CA VAL A 90 -20.36 -7.38 19.99
C VAL A 90 -21.71 -7.96 19.57
N ARG A 91 -21.87 -8.22 18.26
CA ARG A 91 -23.05 -8.96 17.78
C ARG A 91 -22.96 -10.40 18.27
N ASP A 92 -23.99 -10.90 18.91
CA ASP A 92 -24.04 -12.32 19.25
C ASP A 92 -24.15 -13.16 17.98
N LEU A 93 -23.03 -13.72 17.55
CA LEU A 93 -22.93 -14.62 16.40
C LEU A 93 -22.91 -16.09 16.84
N GLY A 94 -23.05 -16.36 18.16
CA GLY A 94 -22.94 -17.68 18.74
C GLY A 94 -21.55 -18.30 18.55
N LEU A 95 -20.49 -17.49 18.68
CA LEU A 95 -19.10 -17.91 18.61
C LEU A 95 -18.47 -17.83 20.01
N ASP A 96 -17.57 -18.76 20.32
CA ASP A 96 -16.86 -18.77 21.59
C ASP A 96 -15.95 -17.53 21.74
N GLY A 97 -15.84 -16.99 22.95
CA GLY A 97 -14.99 -15.83 23.26
C GLY A 97 -15.57 -14.46 22.93
N GLN A 98 -16.75 -14.36 22.30
CA GLN A 98 -17.35 -13.06 21.92
C GLN A 98 -17.63 -12.15 23.12
N LYS A 99 -18.11 -12.70 24.23
CA LYS A 99 -18.40 -11.92 25.43
C LYS A 99 -17.15 -11.27 26.05
N GLN A 100 -15.98 -11.84 25.84
CA GLN A 100 -14.72 -11.28 26.32
C GLN A 100 -14.27 -10.05 25.54
N LYS A 101 -14.81 -9.87 24.34
CA LYS A 101 -14.49 -8.74 23.43
C LYS A 101 -15.39 -7.52 23.68
N GLU A 102 -16.44 -7.66 24.50
CA GLU A 102 -17.36 -6.57 24.82
C GLU A 102 -16.63 -5.44 25.54
N GLY A 103 -16.81 -4.20 25.08
CA GLY A 103 -16.12 -3.04 25.65
C GLY A 103 -14.71 -2.77 25.09
N THR A 104 -14.15 -3.65 24.24
CA THR A 104 -12.88 -3.37 23.57
C THR A 104 -13.04 -2.17 22.61
N PRO A 105 -12.22 -1.10 22.76
CA PRO A 105 -12.34 0.07 21.90
C PRO A 105 -12.01 -0.25 20.45
N THR A 106 -12.72 0.37 19.52
CA THR A 106 -12.45 0.35 18.08
C THR A 106 -11.74 1.63 17.64
N MET A 107 -11.49 1.83 16.33
CA MET A 107 -10.74 2.95 15.75
C MET A 107 -9.22 2.91 16.02
N GLY A 108 -8.67 1.74 16.29
CA GLY A 108 -7.23 1.54 16.47
C GLY A 108 -6.39 1.91 15.24
N GLY A 109 -7.01 2.01 14.07
CA GLY A 109 -6.39 2.56 12.86
C GLY A 109 -5.74 3.93 13.05
N LEU A 110 -6.21 4.74 14.02
CA LEU A 110 -5.57 6.01 14.36
C LEU A 110 -4.13 5.84 14.85
N ILE A 111 -3.83 4.74 15.56
CA ILE A 111 -2.46 4.42 15.99
C ILE A 111 -1.58 4.21 14.75
N ILE A 112 -2.06 3.44 13.78
CA ILE A 112 -1.32 3.15 12.54
C ILE A 112 -1.09 4.46 11.75
N ILE A 113 -2.13 5.28 11.59
CA ILE A 113 -2.04 6.55 10.85
C ILE A 113 -0.99 7.46 11.48
N LEU A 114 -1.07 7.72 12.79
CA LEU A 114 -0.14 8.62 13.48
C LEU A 114 1.29 8.08 13.45
N ALA A 115 1.45 6.78 13.74
CA ALA A 115 2.75 6.12 13.76
C ALA A 115 3.40 6.06 12.37
N THR A 116 2.62 6.03 11.28
CA THR A 116 3.13 6.10 9.91
C THR A 116 3.43 7.55 9.50
N MET A 117 2.49 8.46 9.72
CA MET A 117 2.58 9.82 9.18
C MET A 117 3.72 10.63 9.80
N ILE A 118 3.98 10.49 11.11
CA ILE A 118 5.04 11.27 11.77
C ILE A 118 6.42 10.94 11.18
N PRO A 119 6.87 9.66 11.10
CA PRO A 119 8.16 9.34 10.47
C PRO A 119 8.22 9.67 8.97
N VAL A 120 7.12 9.48 8.24
CA VAL A 120 7.04 9.84 6.81
C VAL A 120 7.31 11.32 6.63
N LEU A 121 6.62 12.19 7.38
CA LEU A 121 6.83 13.62 7.31
C LEU A 121 8.25 14.05 7.73
N LEU A 122 8.92 13.33 8.62
CA LEU A 122 10.28 13.64 9.09
C LEU A 122 11.37 13.17 8.12
N PHE A 123 11.21 11.99 7.51
CA PHE A 123 12.31 11.30 6.82
C PHE A 123 12.14 11.21 5.29
N THR A 124 10.96 11.53 4.72
CA THR A 124 10.77 11.49 3.27
C THR A 124 10.84 12.86 2.61
N ARG A 125 11.06 12.85 1.30
CA ARG A 125 10.85 14.03 0.44
C ARG A 125 9.38 14.16 0.10
N ILE A 126 8.68 15.08 0.76
CA ILE A 126 7.23 15.27 0.58
C ILE A 126 6.89 15.73 -0.85
N THR A 127 7.82 16.39 -1.53
CA THR A 127 7.65 16.84 -2.93
C THR A 127 7.65 15.68 -3.95
N ASN A 128 8.05 14.47 -3.53
CA ASN A 128 7.99 13.29 -4.38
C ASN A 128 6.54 12.91 -4.65
N VAL A 129 6.15 12.78 -5.92
CA VAL A 129 4.78 12.49 -6.35
C VAL A 129 4.23 11.18 -5.74
N TYR A 130 5.07 10.16 -5.59
CA TYR A 130 4.67 8.89 -4.98
C TYR A 130 4.35 9.06 -3.49
N ILE A 131 5.13 9.88 -2.77
CA ILE A 131 4.87 10.20 -1.37
C ILE A 131 3.58 11.00 -1.22
N VAL A 132 3.33 11.97 -2.09
CA VAL A 132 2.07 12.73 -2.10
C VAL A 132 0.88 11.79 -2.28
N LEU A 133 0.93 10.89 -3.27
CA LEU A 133 -0.13 9.91 -3.51
C LEU A 133 -0.38 9.01 -2.29
N LEU A 134 0.68 8.56 -1.63
CA LEU A 134 0.58 7.70 -0.45
C LEU A 134 0.01 8.45 0.76
N ILE A 135 0.43 9.70 0.99
CA ILE A 135 -0.15 10.55 2.04
C ILE A 135 -1.64 10.81 1.77
N VAL A 136 -1.99 11.15 0.52
CA VAL A 136 -3.39 11.30 0.11
C VAL A 136 -4.18 10.02 0.38
N SER A 137 -3.62 8.86 0.06
CA SER A 137 -4.28 7.56 0.28
C SER A 137 -4.55 7.28 1.76
N VAL A 138 -3.56 7.54 2.64
CA VAL A 138 -3.71 7.39 4.10
C VAL A 138 -4.80 8.31 4.63
N VAL A 139 -4.75 9.59 4.27
CA VAL A 139 -5.70 10.60 4.77
C VAL A 139 -7.09 10.35 4.22
N TRP A 140 -7.23 10.09 2.90
CA TRP A 140 -8.51 9.89 2.24
C TRP A 140 -9.24 8.65 2.75
N MET A 141 -8.58 7.49 2.72
CA MET A 141 -9.20 6.24 3.18
C MET A 141 -9.35 6.19 4.70
N GLY A 142 -8.38 6.75 5.43
CA GLY A 142 -8.47 6.91 6.87
C GLY A 142 -9.64 7.79 7.29
N ALA A 143 -9.91 8.89 6.58
CA ALA A 143 -11.05 9.76 6.84
C ALA A 143 -12.39 9.05 6.57
N ILE A 144 -12.51 8.30 5.46
CA ILE A 144 -13.72 7.53 5.15
C ILE A 144 -14.00 6.50 6.25
N GLY A 145 -12.98 5.72 6.65
CA GLY A 145 -13.10 4.74 7.73
C GLY A 145 -13.42 5.40 9.07
N PHE A 146 -12.76 6.53 9.37
CA PHE A 146 -13.02 7.30 10.59
C PHE A 146 -14.48 7.79 10.67
N ILE A 147 -15.02 8.33 9.57
CA ILE A 147 -16.41 8.78 9.52
C ILE A 147 -17.35 7.60 9.74
N ASP A 148 -17.08 6.43 9.14
CA ASP A 148 -17.87 5.23 9.33
C ASP A 148 -17.89 4.77 10.80
N ASP A 149 -16.72 4.62 11.39
CA ASP A 149 -16.58 4.24 12.80
C ASP A 149 -17.23 5.28 13.74
N TYR A 150 -17.06 6.57 13.45
CA TYR A 150 -17.67 7.65 14.22
C TYR A 150 -19.19 7.60 14.17
N LEU A 151 -19.78 7.41 12.98
CA LEU A 151 -21.23 7.29 12.84
C LEU A 151 -21.78 6.08 13.59
N LYS A 152 -21.10 4.94 13.52
CA LYS A 152 -21.49 3.72 14.24
C LYS A 152 -21.45 3.88 15.75
N LYS A 153 -20.40 4.52 16.27
CA LYS A 153 -20.14 4.53 17.73
C LYS A 153 -20.68 5.77 18.43
N VAL A 154 -20.41 6.97 17.91
CA VAL A 154 -20.82 8.22 18.58
C VAL A 154 -22.27 8.56 18.28
N LYS A 155 -22.69 8.43 17.03
CA LYS A 155 -24.09 8.67 16.65
C LYS A 155 -25.01 7.45 16.85
N LYS A 156 -24.46 6.31 17.33
CA LYS A 156 -25.21 5.05 17.56
C LYS A 156 -26.01 4.58 16.33
N ASN A 157 -25.56 4.98 15.14
CA ASN A 157 -26.16 4.52 13.89
C ASN A 157 -25.59 3.14 13.55
N LYS A 158 -26.36 2.07 13.77
CA LYS A 158 -25.94 0.68 13.59
C LYS A 158 -25.40 0.36 12.18
N ASP A 159 -25.87 1.09 11.15
CA ASP A 159 -25.52 0.86 9.76
C ASP A 159 -24.24 1.62 9.34
N GLY A 160 -23.82 2.63 10.13
CA GLY A 160 -22.66 3.46 9.80
C GLY A 160 -22.83 4.25 8.49
N LEU A 161 -21.73 4.39 7.76
CA LEU A 161 -21.73 4.99 6.42
C LEU A 161 -22.26 3.96 5.40
N SER A 162 -23.23 4.35 4.56
CA SER A 162 -23.78 3.40 3.59
C SER A 162 -22.68 2.86 2.65
N GLY A 163 -22.79 1.59 2.26
CA GLY A 163 -21.80 0.92 1.39
C GLY A 163 -21.56 1.68 0.07
N LYS A 164 -22.56 2.37 -0.45
CA LYS A 164 -22.43 3.19 -1.66
C LYS A 164 -21.44 4.35 -1.47
N PHE A 165 -21.48 5.05 -0.34
CA PHE A 165 -20.52 6.13 -0.06
C PHE A 165 -19.08 5.62 0.14
N LYS A 166 -18.90 4.43 0.75
CA LYS A 166 -17.59 3.79 0.83
C LYS A 166 -17.04 3.51 -0.57
N ILE A 167 -17.88 2.92 -1.45
CA ILE A 167 -17.48 2.64 -2.83
C ILE A 167 -17.14 3.93 -3.58
N VAL A 168 -17.96 4.98 -3.47
CA VAL A 168 -17.67 6.29 -4.09
C VAL A 168 -16.31 6.83 -3.63
N GLY A 169 -16.01 6.72 -2.34
CA GLY A 169 -14.71 7.15 -1.82
C GLY A 169 -13.53 6.31 -2.35
N GLN A 170 -13.71 5.00 -2.48
CA GLN A 170 -12.70 4.09 -3.05
C GLN A 170 -12.48 4.37 -4.55
N VAL A 171 -13.57 4.58 -5.31
CA VAL A 171 -13.52 4.99 -6.73
C VAL A 171 -12.82 6.35 -6.86
N GLY A 172 -13.13 7.31 -5.98
CA GLY A 172 -12.48 8.61 -5.96
C GLY A 172 -10.96 8.52 -5.77
N LEU A 173 -10.49 7.71 -4.80
CA LEU A 173 -9.06 7.47 -4.63
C LEU A 173 -8.45 6.78 -5.85
N GLY A 174 -9.10 5.72 -6.37
CA GLY A 174 -8.64 5.02 -7.55
C GLY A 174 -8.51 5.92 -8.78
N LEU A 175 -9.44 6.87 -8.95
CA LEU A 175 -9.39 7.87 -10.00
C LEU A 175 -8.20 8.83 -9.82
N ILE A 176 -8.02 9.39 -8.61
CA ILE A 176 -6.89 10.27 -8.30
C ILE A 176 -5.57 9.56 -8.61
N VAL A 177 -5.40 8.33 -8.13
CA VAL A 177 -4.19 7.54 -8.34
C VAL A 177 -4.00 7.21 -9.81
N GLY A 178 -5.02 6.70 -10.50
CA GLY A 178 -4.94 6.31 -11.90
C GLY A 178 -4.60 7.48 -12.82
N VAL A 179 -5.26 8.63 -12.63
CA VAL A 179 -4.99 9.86 -13.39
C VAL A 179 -3.56 10.35 -13.11
N THR A 180 -3.14 10.41 -11.85
CA THR A 180 -1.79 10.87 -11.51
C THR A 180 -0.73 9.93 -12.08
N MET A 181 -0.89 8.61 -11.92
CA MET A 181 0.06 7.61 -12.42
C MET A 181 0.20 7.64 -13.95
N TYR A 182 -0.86 8.01 -14.66
CA TYR A 182 -0.82 8.09 -16.12
C TYR A 182 -0.30 9.44 -16.62
N PHE A 183 -0.81 10.57 -16.10
CA PHE A 183 -0.57 11.90 -16.67
C PHE A 183 0.61 12.65 -16.07
N HIS A 184 1.06 12.34 -14.84
CA HIS A 184 2.12 13.10 -14.18
C HIS A 184 3.49 12.88 -14.85
N PRO A 185 4.24 13.94 -15.20
CA PRO A 185 5.48 13.84 -15.98
C PRO A 185 6.61 13.10 -15.26
N ASP A 186 6.70 13.20 -13.92
CA ASP A 186 7.77 12.59 -13.12
C ASP A 186 7.58 11.07 -12.91
N ILE A 187 6.43 10.53 -13.33
CA ILE A 187 6.16 9.09 -13.24
C ILE A 187 6.65 8.42 -14.52
N THR A 188 7.85 7.89 -14.42
CA THR A 188 8.58 7.29 -15.54
C THR A 188 9.20 5.96 -15.13
N VAL A 189 9.56 5.15 -16.11
CA VAL A 189 10.25 3.86 -15.92
C VAL A 189 11.46 3.75 -16.84
N LYS A 190 12.41 2.90 -16.48
CA LYS A 190 13.48 2.45 -17.39
C LYS A 190 13.37 0.94 -17.54
N ARG A 191 13.24 0.47 -18.78
CA ARG A 191 13.21 -0.96 -19.10
C ARG A 191 14.60 -1.47 -19.40
N LYS A 192 14.88 -2.70 -19.04
CA LYS A 192 16.13 -3.36 -19.41
C LYS A 192 16.07 -3.78 -20.87
N TYR A 193 17.16 -3.57 -21.61
CA TYR A 193 17.26 -4.08 -22.99
C TYR A 193 17.26 -5.61 -22.99
N SER A 194 16.37 -6.23 -23.78
CA SER A 194 16.26 -7.69 -23.90
C SER A 194 17.44 -8.33 -24.67
N ASP A 195 18.07 -7.56 -25.55
CA ASP A 195 19.15 -8.02 -26.44
C ASP A 195 20.56 -7.68 -25.92
N ALA A 196 20.72 -7.51 -24.63
CA ALA A 196 22.02 -7.21 -24.03
C ALA A 196 23.02 -8.36 -24.25
N LYS A 197 23.49 -8.55 -25.50
CA LYS A 197 24.66 -9.37 -25.83
C LYS A 197 25.94 -8.85 -25.14
N VAL A 198 25.90 -7.63 -24.62
CA VAL A 198 26.99 -7.01 -23.88
C VAL A 198 26.40 -6.45 -22.57
N VAL A 199 26.30 -7.29 -21.54
CA VAL A 199 26.06 -6.81 -20.18
C VAL A 199 27.28 -5.99 -19.77
N ASN A 200 27.16 -4.67 -19.79
CA ASN A 200 28.23 -3.79 -19.32
C ASN A 200 28.24 -3.82 -17.79
N ARG A 201 29.09 -4.70 -17.22
CA ARG A 201 29.27 -4.82 -15.76
C ARG A 201 29.86 -3.58 -15.11
N ASN A 202 30.55 -2.75 -15.88
CA ASN A 202 31.23 -1.54 -15.39
C ASN A 202 30.27 -0.32 -15.37
N ASN A 203 29.20 -0.34 -16.17
CA ASN A 203 28.21 0.73 -16.21
C ASN A 203 26.79 0.15 -16.39
N VAL A 204 26.16 -0.20 -15.26
CA VAL A 204 24.84 -0.84 -15.21
C VAL A 204 23.73 0.02 -15.84
N GLU A 205 23.87 1.36 -15.81
CA GLU A 205 22.88 2.26 -16.41
C GLU A 205 22.74 2.07 -17.93
N GLN A 206 23.79 1.64 -18.62
CA GLN A 206 23.77 1.38 -20.07
C GLN A 206 22.93 0.16 -20.45
N ASN A 207 22.58 -0.68 -19.47
CA ASN A 207 21.71 -1.84 -19.69
C ASN A 207 20.23 -1.47 -19.76
N PHE A 208 19.88 -0.23 -19.45
CA PHE A 208 18.51 0.25 -19.39
C PHE A 208 18.21 1.29 -20.49
N SER A 209 16.94 1.32 -20.93
CA SER A 209 16.44 2.34 -21.83
C SER A 209 16.52 3.75 -21.21
N PRO A 210 16.45 4.81 -22.00
CA PRO A 210 16.12 6.14 -21.49
C PRO A 210 14.84 6.10 -20.66
N THR A 211 14.60 7.14 -19.88
CA THR A 211 13.38 7.28 -19.09
C THR A 211 12.17 7.38 -20.00
N GLU A 212 11.23 6.46 -19.87
CA GLU A 212 10.03 6.35 -20.70
C GLU A 212 8.76 6.50 -19.84
N LYS A 213 7.72 7.05 -20.47
CA LYS A 213 6.39 7.11 -19.88
C LYS A 213 5.51 6.06 -20.55
N ILE A 214 5.28 4.95 -19.87
CA ILE A 214 4.56 3.80 -20.39
C ILE A 214 3.60 3.23 -19.36
N THR A 215 2.55 2.58 -19.81
CA THR A 215 1.56 1.86 -19.02
C THR A 215 1.86 0.36 -19.04
N VAL A 216 2.93 -0.02 -18.38
CA VAL A 216 3.36 -1.42 -18.29
C VAL A 216 3.37 -1.86 -16.84
N SER A 217 2.91 -3.07 -16.57
CA SER A 217 2.94 -3.73 -15.28
C SER A 217 3.76 -5.00 -15.33
N THR A 218 4.30 -5.41 -14.18
CA THR A 218 5.01 -6.67 -14.06
C THR A 218 4.02 -7.83 -13.93
N VAL A 219 4.16 -8.83 -14.81
CA VAL A 219 3.40 -10.08 -14.76
C VAL A 219 4.38 -11.25 -14.81
N PRO A 220 4.37 -12.14 -13.82
CA PRO A 220 5.19 -13.33 -13.87
C PRO A 220 4.77 -14.24 -15.02
N PHE A 221 5.73 -15.04 -15.55
CA PHE A 221 5.53 -16.04 -16.60
C PHE A 221 5.20 -15.48 -18.00
N THR A 222 5.25 -14.17 -18.21
CA THR A 222 5.13 -13.58 -19.55
C THR A 222 6.49 -13.26 -20.13
N LYS A 223 6.55 -13.10 -21.48
CA LYS A 223 7.77 -12.66 -22.15
C LYS A 223 8.19 -11.29 -21.57
N ASN A 224 9.44 -11.17 -21.15
CA ASN A 224 10.01 -10.01 -20.46
C ASN A 224 9.39 -9.69 -19.06
N ASN A 225 8.51 -10.53 -18.51
CA ASN A 225 7.76 -10.27 -17.27
C ASN A 225 6.95 -8.95 -17.29
N GLU A 226 6.53 -8.51 -18.47
CA GLU A 226 5.82 -7.26 -18.68
C GLU A 226 4.47 -7.48 -19.35
N PHE A 227 3.48 -6.74 -18.93
CA PHE A 227 2.17 -6.64 -19.54
C PHE A 227 1.89 -5.18 -19.86
N ASP A 228 1.69 -4.87 -21.14
CA ASP A 228 1.36 -3.55 -21.62
C ASP A 228 -0.16 -3.39 -21.76
N TYR A 229 -0.72 -2.41 -21.08
CA TYR A 229 -2.16 -2.14 -21.14
C TYR A 229 -2.61 -1.63 -22.52
N SER A 230 -1.71 -1.01 -23.29
CA SER A 230 -1.99 -0.60 -24.67
C SER A 230 -2.33 -1.79 -25.58
N GLY A 231 -1.75 -2.96 -25.31
CA GLY A 231 -2.01 -4.19 -26.05
C GLY A 231 -3.45 -4.70 -25.97
N ILE A 232 -4.25 -4.23 -24.99
CA ILE A 232 -5.70 -4.52 -24.91
C ILE A 232 -6.46 -3.79 -26.04
N LEU A 233 -5.93 -2.66 -26.49
CA LEU A 233 -6.52 -1.82 -27.54
C LEU A 233 -6.08 -2.27 -28.95
N PHE A 234 -6.04 -3.61 -29.19
CA PHE A 234 -5.52 -4.25 -30.40
C PHE A 234 -6.22 -3.82 -31.71
N TRP A 235 -7.35 -3.11 -31.63
CA TRP A 235 -8.07 -2.56 -32.78
C TRP A 235 -7.58 -1.16 -33.19
N MET A 236 -6.68 -0.54 -32.43
CA MET A 236 -6.07 0.76 -32.69
C MET A 236 -4.65 0.60 -33.24
N ASN A 237 -4.13 1.63 -33.90
CA ASN A 237 -2.71 1.67 -34.24
C ASN A 237 -1.84 1.78 -32.99
N ASP A 238 -0.62 1.27 -33.02
CA ASP A 238 0.27 1.23 -31.84
C ASP A 238 0.44 2.61 -31.17
N ALA A 239 0.62 3.68 -31.96
CA ALA A 239 0.77 5.03 -31.44
C ALA A 239 -0.50 5.50 -30.69
N ASP A 240 -1.66 5.32 -31.31
CA ASP A 240 -2.95 5.69 -30.71
C ASP A 240 -3.27 4.82 -29.51
N ALA A 241 -2.97 3.50 -29.56
CA ALA A 241 -3.18 2.59 -28.45
C ALA A 241 -2.39 3.01 -27.19
N HIS A 242 -1.16 3.49 -27.35
CA HIS A 242 -0.37 4.01 -26.22
C HIS A 242 -0.95 5.32 -25.67
N GLU A 243 -1.44 6.22 -26.52
CA GLU A 243 -2.07 7.49 -26.10
C GLU A 243 -3.39 7.25 -25.35
N TRP A 244 -4.17 6.25 -25.77
CA TRP A 244 -5.48 5.92 -25.19
C TRP A 244 -5.43 4.83 -24.11
N ALA A 245 -4.27 4.31 -23.74
CA ALA A 245 -4.13 3.26 -22.74
C ALA A 245 -4.72 3.62 -21.36
N TRP A 246 -4.91 4.91 -21.04
CA TRP A 246 -5.54 5.38 -19.82
C TRP A 246 -6.99 4.88 -19.66
N ILE A 247 -7.71 4.66 -20.76
CA ILE A 247 -9.10 4.14 -20.75
C ILE A 247 -9.15 2.74 -20.13
N VAL A 248 -8.10 1.96 -20.27
CA VAL A 248 -7.97 0.62 -19.68
C VAL A 248 -7.33 0.71 -18.30
N PHE A 249 -6.24 1.46 -18.17
CA PHE A 249 -5.45 1.53 -16.96
C PHE A 249 -6.22 2.12 -15.77
N ILE A 250 -6.89 3.26 -15.95
CA ILE A 250 -7.60 3.93 -14.85
C ILE A 250 -8.72 3.08 -14.26
N PRO A 251 -9.64 2.45 -15.05
CA PRO A 251 -10.64 1.53 -14.51
C PRO A 251 -10.05 0.34 -13.76
N ILE A 252 -8.91 -0.20 -14.22
CA ILE A 252 -8.22 -1.30 -13.53
C ILE A 252 -7.68 -0.81 -12.17
N VAL A 253 -7.07 0.38 -12.10
CA VAL A 253 -6.61 0.96 -10.83
C VAL A 253 -7.78 1.18 -9.87
N ILE A 254 -8.91 1.71 -10.34
CA ILE A 254 -10.14 1.88 -9.55
C ILE A 254 -10.62 0.53 -9.00
N PHE A 255 -10.67 -0.49 -9.86
CA PHE A 255 -11.07 -1.83 -9.46
C PHE A 255 -10.15 -2.40 -8.37
N ILE A 256 -8.83 -2.27 -8.53
CA ILE A 256 -7.84 -2.77 -7.58
C ILE A 256 -7.97 -2.06 -6.22
N VAL A 257 -8.04 -0.73 -6.20
CA VAL A 257 -8.22 0.05 -4.97
C VAL A 257 -9.51 -0.37 -4.25
N THR A 258 -10.59 -0.53 -4.98
CA THR A 258 -11.87 -0.96 -4.42
C THR A 258 -11.81 -2.40 -3.88
N ALA A 259 -11.25 -3.33 -4.65
CA ALA A 259 -11.20 -4.74 -4.29
C ALA A 259 -10.31 -5.00 -3.08
N VAL A 260 -9.10 -4.42 -3.05
CA VAL A 260 -8.14 -4.63 -1.95
C VAL A 260 -8.59 -3.93 -0.68
N SER A 261 -9.15 -2.71 -0.79
CA SER A 261 -9.68 -1.98 0.37
C SER A 261 -10.84 -2.72 1.04
N ASN A 262 -11.80 -3.24 0.25
CA ASN A 262 -12.89 -4.05 0.78
C ASN A 262 -12.38 -5.40 1.31
N GLY A 263 -11.38 -6.01 0.65
CA GLY A 263 -10.75 -7.26 1.11
C GLY A 263 -10.10 -7.14 2.46
N ALA A 264 -9.34 -6.08 2.68
CA ALA A 264 -8.73 -5.79 3.97
C ALA A 264 -9.80 -5.56 5.06
N ASN A 265 -10.87 -4.83 4.71
CA ASN A 265 -11.97 -4.55 5.65
C ASN A 265 -12.74 -5.83 6.03
N ILE A 266 -13.03 -6.73 5.08
CA ILE A 266 -13.67 -8.02 5.37
C ILE A 266 -12.75 -8.92 6.19
N THR A 267 -11.43 -8.84 6.00
CA THR A 267 -10.45 -9.63 6.74
C THR A 267 -10.30 -9.16 8.20
N ASP A 268 -10.70 -7.94 8.54
CA ASP A 268 -10.69 -7.39 9.91
C ASP A 268 -11.85 -7.92 10.78
N GLY A 269 -12.09 -9.23 10.74
CA GLY A 269 -13.19 -9.88 11.48
C GLY A 269 -12.76 -10.59 12.76
N ILE A 270 -11.47 -10.89 12.92
CA ILE A 270 -10.91 -11.55 14.12
C ILE A 270 -9.58 -10.92 14.53
N ASP A 271 -9.25 -11.03 15.83
CA ASP A 271 -8.11 -10.36 16.46
C ASP A 271 -6.79 -10.68 15.77
N GLY A 272 -6.14 -9.66 15.22
CA GLY A 272 -4.83 -9.74 14.60
C GLY A 272 -4.79 -10.24 13.15
N LEU A 273 -5.90 -10.68 12.56
CA LEU A 273 -5.87 -11.25 11.20
C LEU A 273 -5.49 -10.19 10.15
N ALA A 274 -6.20 -9.07 10.11
CA ALA A 274 -5.93 -8.00 9.15
C ALA A 274 -4.56 -7.37 9.37
N ALA A 275 -4.16 -7.11 10.63
CA ALA A 275 -2.87 -6.55 10.95
C ALA A 275 -1.70 -7.49 10.58
N GLY A 276 -1.82 -8.78 10.93
CA GLY A 276 -0.78 -9.77 10.65
C GLY A 276 -0.59 -10.02 9.16
N THR A 277 -1.67 -10.23 8.41
CA THR A 277 -1.61 -10.44 6.95
C THR A 277 -1.14 -9.19 6.22
N SER A 278 -1.60 -7.98 6.62
CA SER A 278 -1.11 -6.71 6.07
C SER A 278 0.38 -6.50 6.30
N THR A 279 0.90 -6.91 7.46
CA THR A 279 2.35 -6.83 7.74
C THR A 279 3.16 -7.62 6.72
N VAL A 280 2.74 -8.86 6.42
CA VAL A 280 3.41 -9.71 5.43
C VAL A 280 3.37 -9.07 4.03
N ILE A 281 2.21 -8.56 3.62
CA ILE A 281 2.03 -7.89 2.33
C ILE A 281 2.93 -6.66 2.24
N LEU A 282 2.93 -5.81 3.28
CA LEU A 282 3.75 -4.60 3.32
C LEU A 282 5.26 -4.90 3.31
N LEU A 283 5.72 -5.96 3.98
CA LEU A 283 7.11 -6.40 3.90
C LEU A 283 7.52 -6.80 2.48
N ALA A 284 6.66 -7.52 1.76
CA ALA A 284 6.91 -7.86 0.36
C ALA A 284 6.93 -6.59 -0.53
N LEU A 285 5.98 -5.66 -0.33
CA LEU A 285 5.96 -4.39 -1.05
C LEU A 285 7.17 -3.50 -0.71
N ALA A 286 7.66 -3.51 0.54
CA ALA A 286 8.89 -2.82 0.93
C ALA A 286 10.11 -3.37 0.19
N PHE A 287 10.20 -4.70 0.08
CA PHE A 287 11.24 -5.34 -0.73
C PHE A 287 11.13 -4.92 -2.20
N PHE A 288 9.94 -4.97 -2.80
CA PHE A 288 9.74 -4.54 -4.19
C PHE A 288 10.09 -3.06 -4.39
N ALA A 289 9.72 -2.18 -3.46
CA ALA A 289 10.08 -0.76 -3.52
C ALA A 289 11.61 -0.56 -3.51
N TYR A 290 12.30 -1.28 -2.64
CA TYR A 290 13.74 -1.19 -2.52
C TYR A 290 14.47 -1.69 -3.78
N VAL A 291 14.10 -2.87 -4.29
CA VAL A 291 14.77 -3.46 -5.45
C VAL A 291 14.43 -2.74 -6.76
N SER A 292 13.19 -2.27 -6.94
CA SER A 292 12.80 -1.50 -8.13
C SER A 292 13.37 -0.08 -8.12
N GLY A 293 13.66 0.47 -6.94
CA GLY A 293 14.28 1.80 -6.78
C GLY A 293 15.82 1.78 -6.84
N ASN A 294 16.45 0.63 -7.00
CA ASN A 294 17.89 0.49 -7.08
C ASN A 294 18.28 -0.17 -8.41
N ILE A 295 19.04 0.56 -9.25
CA ILE A 295 19.35 0.13 -10.61
C ILE A 295 20.18 -1.17 -10.66
N ILE A 296 21.04 -1.41 -9.64
CA ILE A 296 21.87 -2.62 -9.54
C ILE A 296 20.99 -3.84 -9.28
N PHE A 297 20.06 -3.74 -8.31
CA PHE A 297 19.12 -4.81 -8.01
C PHE A 297 18.09 -5.01 -9.13
N ALA A 298 17.64 -3.93 -9.76
CA ALA A 298 16.74 -4.00 -10.91
C ALA A 298 17.41 -4.75 -12.08
N ASP A 299 18.70 -4.48 -12.35
CA ASP A 299 19.49 -5.21 -13.37
C ASP A 299 19.65 -6.68 -12.99
N TYR A 300 20.03 -6.98 -11.75
CA TYR A 300 20.21 -8.36 -11.27
C TYR A 300 18.95 -9.19 -11.35
N LEU A 301 17.80 -8.61 -10.94
CA LEU A 301 16.49 -9.28 -10.94
C LEU A 301 15.78 -9.23 -12.29
N ASN A 302 16.33 -8.49 -13.27
CA ASN A 302 15.72 -8.26 -14.58
C ASN A 302 14.30 -7.68 -14.50
N ILE A 303 14.13 -6.66 -13.67
CA ILE A 303 12.89 -5.93 -13.50
C ILE A 303 13.05 -4.47 -13.95
N MET A 304 11.92 -3.78 -14.16
CA MET A 304 11.92 -2.35 -14.46
C MET A 304 12.53 -1.56 -13.31
N PHE A 305 13.42 -0.61 -13.66
CA PHE A 305 13.90 0.39 -12.72
C PHE A 305 12.91 1.54 -12.64
N LEU A 306 12.50 1.89 -11.43
CA LEU A 306 11.56 2.95 -11.13
C LEU A 306 12.29 4.12 -10.46
N PRO A 307 12.53 5.23 -11.19
CA PRO A 307 13.18 6.41 -10.61
C PRO A 307 12.45 6.95 -9.38
N ASN A 308 13.17 7.54 -8.44
CA ASN A 308 12.63 8.17 -7.23
C ASN A 308 11.90 7.24 -6.23
N MET A 309 11.95 5.90 -6.43
CA MET A 309 11.24 4.92 -5.60
C MET A 309 11.87 4.73 -4.20
N GLY A 310 13.07 5.23 -3.97
CA GLY A 310 13.73 5.17 -2.65
C GLY A 310 12.92 5.83 -1.54
N GLU A 311 12.20 6.90 -1.84
CA GLU A 311 11.31 7.58 -0.88
C GLU A 311 10.11 6.69 -0.52
N THR A 312 9.55 5.98 -1.49
CA THR A 312 8.47 5.00 -1.29
C THR A 312 8.92 3.89 -0.34
N THR A 313 10.17 3.43 -0.45
CA THR A 313 10.73 2.44 0.50
C THR A 313 10.66 2.94 1.93
N ILE A 314 11.04 4.21 2.19
CA ILE A 314 11.00 4.81 3.54
C ILE A 314 9.55 4.85 4.05
N PHE A 315 8.59 5.22 3.20
CA PHE A 315 7.17 5.22 3.55
C PHE A 315 6.67 3.82 3.95
N VAL A 316 6.95 2.82 3.11
CA VAL A 316 6.43 1.46 3.34
C VAL A 316 7.00 0.85 4.61
N VAL A 317 8.30 1.02 4.89
CA VAL A 317 8.88 0.48 6.13
C VAL A 317 8.38 1.24 7.38
N ALA A 318 8.06 2.54 7.28
CA ALA A 318 7.38 3.25 8.35
C ALA A 318 6.00 2.62 8.64
N MET A 319 5.24 2.32 7.59
CA MET A 319 3.95 1.66 7.73
C MET A 319 4.08 0.24 8.29
N VAL A 320 5.10 -0.52 7.90
CA VAL A 320 5.43 -1.82 8.51
C VAL A 320 5.64 -1.68 10.02
N GLY A 321 6.46 -0.71 10.45
CA GLY A 321 6.69 -0.43 11.88
C GLY A 321 5.40 -0.07 12.63
N ALA A 322 4.54 0.76 12.01
CA ALA A 322 3.25 1.16 12.58
C ALA A 322 2.30 -0.02 12.75
N VAL A 323 2.19 -0.88 11.73
CA VAL A 323 1.28 -2.03 11.76
C VAL A 323 1.79 -3.10 12.74
N ILE A 324 3.11 -3.36 12.82
CA ILE A 324 3.69 -4.27 13.81
C ILE A 324 3.45 -3.73 15.22
N GLY A 325 3.65 -2.43 15.45
CA GLY A 325 3.38 -1.81 16.75
C GLY A 325 1.91 -1.83 17.14
N PHE A 326 1.01 -1.67 16.17
CA PHE A 326 -0.44 -1.85 16.38
C PHE A 326 -0.77 -3.32 16.67
N PHE A 327 -0.17 -4.26 15.93
CA PHE A 327 -0.38 -5.70 16.09
C PHE A 327 -0.07 -6.16 17.51
N TRP A 328 0.87 -5.54 18.22
CA TRP A 328 1.15 -5.79 19.63
C TRP A 328 -0.11 -5.66 20.52
N TYR A 329 -0.97 -4.69 20.23
CA TYR A 329 -2.20 -4.47 20.99
C TYR A 329 -3.42 -5.21 20.42
N ASN A 330 -3.35 -5.60 19.14
CA ASN A 330 -4.47 -6.21 18.42
C ASN A 330 -4.41 -7.75 18.38
N THR A 331 -3.31 -8.38 18.87
CA THR A 331 -3.23 -9.85 19.04
C THR A 331 -4.25 -10.32 20.06
N TYR A 332 -4.76 -11.56 19.87
CA TYR A 332 -5.75 -12.16 20.78
C TYR A 332 -5.21 -12.34 22.21
N PRO A 333 -5.96 -11.94 23.27
CA PRO A 333 -7.18 -11.14 23.22
C PRO A 333 -6.89 -9.67 22.96
N ALA A 334 -7.55 -9.07 21.97
CA ALA A 334 -7.25 -7.73 21.52
C ALA A 334 -7.61 -6.65 22.56
N GLN A 335 -6.69 -5.70 22.77
CA GLN A 335 -6.90 -4.51 23.60
C GLN A 335 -7.56 -3.37 22.84
N VAL A 336 -7.52 -3.43 21.50
CA VAL A 336 -8.12 -2.46 20.58
C VAL A 336 -8.39 -3.12 19.23
N PHE A 337 -9.54 -2.85 18.63
CA PHE A 337 -9.86 -3.27 17.26
C PHE A 337 -9.42 -2.20 16.27
N MET A 338 -9.03 -2.66 15.08
CA MET A 338 -8.55 -1.78 14.00
C MET A 338 -9.66 -0.83 13.55
N GLY A 339 -10.85 -1.36 13.32
CA GLY A 339 -12.01 -0.65 12.78
C GLY A 339 -11.86 -0.31 11.30
N ASP A 340 -12.93 0.26 10.74
CA ASP A 340 -12.95 0.69 9.34
C ASP A 340 -11.90 1.78 9.07
N THR A 341 -11.57 2.61 10.09
CA THR A 341 -10.48 3.60 10.05
C THR A 341 -9.15 2.99 9.63
N GLY A 342 -8.81 1.82 10.17
CA GLY A 342 -7.53 1.17 9.87
C GLY A 342 -7.61 0.24 8.68
N SER A 343 -8.63 -0.61 8.62
CA SER A 343 -8.72 -1.67 7.60
C SER A 343 -8.93 -1.12 6.19
N LEU A 344 -9.83 -0.12 5.99
CA LEU A 344 -9.99 0.54 4.70
C LEU A 344 -8.73 1.29 4.28
N MET A 345 -8.08 1.98 5.23
CA MET A 345 -6.84 2.71 4.97
C MET A 345 -5.72 1.77 4.56
N LEU A 346 -5.48 0.68 5.30
CA LEU A 346 -4.45 -0.30 4.96
C LEU A 346 -4.66 -0.91 3.58
N GLY A 347 -5.90 -1.37 3.30
CA GLY A 347 -6.21 -1.97 2.01
C GLY A 347 -6.05 -0.97 0.86
N GLY A 348 -6.49 0.28 1.04
CA GLY A 348 -6.32 1.34 0.05
C GLY A 348 -4.86 1.67 -0.21
N VAL A 349 -4.04 1.81 0.83
CA VAL A 349 -2.60 2.10 0.69
C VAL A 349 -1.85 0.91 0.07
N ILE A 350 -2.16 -0.33 0.44
CA ILE A 350 -1.58 -1.54 -0.18
C ILE A 350 -1.87 -1.56 -1.68
N ALA A 351 -3.11 -1.27 -2.09
CA ALA A 351 -3.49 -1.18 -3.50
C ALA A 351 -2.68 -0.10 -4.24
N VAL A 352 -2.61 1.11 -3.66
CA VAL A 352 -1.88 2.23 -4.26
C VAL A 352 -0.38 1.93 -4.35
N LEU A 353 0.21 1.32 -3.32
CA LEU A 353 1.61 0.87 -3.36
C LEU A 353 1.86 -0.13 -4.49
N ALA A 354 0.98 -1.11 -4.68
CA ALA A 354 1.14 -2.08 -5.75
C ALA A 354 1.08 -1.42 -7.14
N VAL A 355 0.19 -0.44 -7.34
CA VAL A 355 0.09 0.35 -8.58
C VAL A 355 1.34 1.21 -8.80
N ILE A 356 1.83 1.92 -7.77
CA ILE A 356 3.06 2.72 -7.82
C ILE A 356 4.26 1.84 -8.21
N LEU A 357 4.34 0.64 -7.65
CA LEU A 357 5.42 -0.32 -7.88
C LEU A 357 5.29 -1.10 -9.21
N ARG A 358 4.22 -0.86 -9.98
CA ARG A 358 3.92 -1.64 -11.19
C ARG A 358 3.83 -3.15 -10.90
N LYS A 359 3.22 -3.50 -9.78
CA LYS A 359 3.01 -4.88 -9.29
C LYS A 359 1.53 -5.19 -9.04
N GLU A 360 0.65 -4.37 -9.58
CA GLU A 360 -0.79 -4.49 -9.37
C GLU A 360 -1.38 -5.82 -9.86
N LEU A 361 -0.81 -6.42 -10.91
CA LEU A 361 -1.24 -7.73 -11.41
C LEU A 361 -0.75 -8.91 -10.54
N MET A 362 0.14 -8.66 -9.58
CA MET A 362 0.56 -9.64 -8.57
C MET A 362 -0.35 -9.63 -7.32
N ILE A 363 -1.23 -8.63 -7.18
CA ILE A 363 -2.14 -8.50 -6.04
C ILE A 363 -2.98 -9.75 -5.76
N PRO A 364 -3.55 -10.44 -6.76
CA PRO A 364 -4.34 -11.65 -6.50
C PRO A 364 -3.57 -12.73 -5.72
N VAL A 365 -2.27 -12.83 -5.93
CA VAL A 365 -1.41 -13.74 -5.16
C VAL A 365 -0.96 -13.09 -3.87
N LEU A 366 -0.39 -11.89 -3.90
CA LEU A 366 0.17 -11.22 -2.72
C LEU A 366 -0.90 -10.93 -1.65
N CYS A 367 -2.09 -10.48 -2.06
CA CYS A 367 -3.23 -10.24 -1.20
C CYS A 367 -4.22 -11.42 -1.19
N GLY A 368 -3.75 -12.64 -1.41
CA GLY A 368 -4.59 -13.82 -1.60
C GLY A 368 -5.49 -14.12 -0.40
N ILE A 369 -5.06 -13.80 0.83
CA ILE A 369 -5.92 -13.91 2.02
C ILE A 369 -7.11 -12.96 1.91
N PHE A 370 -6.91 -11.69 1.56
CA PHE A 370 -7.99 -10.72 1.35
C PHE A 370 -8.93 -11.17 0.23
N LEU A 371 -8.35 -11.73 -0.84
CA LEU A 371 -9.12 -12.23 -1.99
C LEU A 371 -9.99 -13.43 -1.60
N ILE A 372 -9.45 -14.41 -0.88
CA ILE A 372 -10.19 -15.61 -0.45
C ILE A 372 -11.32 -15.24 0.51
N GLU A 373 -11.08 -14.33 1.47
CA GLU A 373 -12.10 -13.83 2.37
C GLU A 373 -13.24 -13.13 1.59
N ASN A 374 -12.91 -12.25 0.65
CA ASN A 374 -13.89 -11.61 -0.22
C ASN A 374 -14.70 -12.61 -1.06
N ILE A 375 -14.01 -13.54 -1.74
CA ILE A 375 -14.64 -14.55 -2.59
C ILE A 375 -15.58 -15.42 -1.76
N SER A 376 -15.21 -15.78 -0.53
CA SER A 376 -16.05 -16.57 0.35
C SER A 376 -17.40 -15.91 0.64
N VAL A 377 -17.40 -14.58 0.86
CA VAL A 377 -18.62 -13.80 1.06
C VAL A 377 -19.44 -13.73 -0.23
N MET A 378 -18.79 -13.44 -1.37
CA MET A 378 -19.48 -13.36 -2.66
C MET A 378 -20.15 -14.68 -3.02
N LEU A 379 -19.45 -15.80 -2.90
CA LEU A 379 -19.97 -17.14 -3.17
C LEU A 379 -21.14 -17.48 -2.24
N GLN A 380 -21.00 -17.20 -0.93
CA GLN A 380 -22.09 -17.41 0.02
C GLN A 380 -23.35 -16.65 -0.38
N VAL A 381 -23.24 -15.37 -0.75
CA VAL A 381 -24.37 -14.55 -1.14
C VAL A 381 -25.00 -15.03 -2.44
N VAL A 382 -24.20 -15.38 -3.44
CA VAL A 382 -24.71 -15.89 -4.75
C VAL A 382 -25.43 -17.20 -4.57
N VAL A 383 -24.82 -18.18 -3.88
CA VAL A 383 -25.41 -19.50 -3.64
C VAL A 383 -26.68 -19.38 -2.77
N PHE A 384 -26.66 -18.52 -1.74
CA PHE A 384 -27.85 -18.30 -0.90
C PHE A 384 -29.01 -17.71 -1.71
N LYS A 385 -28.77 -16.68 -2.53
CA LYS A 385 -29.79 -16.09 -3.41
C LYS A 385 -30.35 -17.10 -4.42
N TYR A 386 -29.47 -17.92 -5.03
CA TYR A 386 -29.87 -18.98 -5.96
C TYR A 386 -30.78 -20.01 -5.27
N ARG A 387 -30.35 -20.55 -4.11
CA ARG A 387 -31.11 -21.55 -3.34
C ARG A 387 -32.44 -20.98 -2.84
N LYS A 388 -32.45 -19.70 -2.36
CA LYS A 388 -33.66 -19.01 -1.94
C LYS A 388 -34.69 -18.91 -3.07
N ARG A 389 -34.23 -18.60 -4.31
CA ARG A 389 -35.14 -18.50 -5.48
C ARG A 389 -35.67 -19.85 -5.93
N LYS A 390 -34.86 -20.91 -5.86
CA LYS A 390 -35.20 -22.23 -6.39
C LYS A 390 -35.93 -23.10 -5.39
N PHE A 391 -35.57 -23.06 -4.12
CA PHE A 391 -36.02 -24.02 -3.08
C PHE A 391 -36.68 -23.34 -1.88
N GLY A 392 -36.80 -22.02 -1.87
CA GLY A 392 -37.36 -21.26 -0.76
C GLY A 392 -36.35 -20.83 0.30
N LEU A 393 -36.84 -19.98 1.25
CA LEU A 393 -35.98 -19.34 2.25
C LEU A 393 -35.45 -20.35 3.28
N GLU A 394 -36.33 -21.23 3.77
CA GLU A 394 -35.99 -22.24 4.81
C GLU A 394 -34.89 -23.19 4.33
N TYR A 395 -35.03 -23.70 3.09
CA TYR A 395 -33.98 -24.51 2.47
C TYR A 395 -32.66 -23.77 2.36
N ALA A 396 -32.68 -22.50 1.94
CA ALA A 396 -31.47 -21.70 1.79
C ALA A 396 -30.78 -21.40 3.12
N GLN A 397 -31.53 -21.28 4.22
CA GLN A 397 -31.02 -21.05 5.56
C GLN A 397 -30.34 -22.32 6.11
N ASN A 398 -30.92 -23.47 5.89
CA ASN A 398 -30.44 -24.76 6.39
C ASN A 398 -29.29 -25.35 5.55
N ASN A 399 -29.23 -24.98 4.24
CA ASN A 399 -28.23 -25.44 3.29
C ASN A 399 -27.38 -24.27 2.83
N ARG A 400 -26.49 -23.76 3.68
CA ARG A 400 -25.51 -22.73 3.32
C ARG A 400 -24.28 -23.38 2.65
N LEU A 401 -23.54 -22.62 1.82
CA LEU A 401 -22.28 -23.09 1.23
C LEU A 401 -21.20 -23.24 2.30
N PHE A 402 -21.00 -22.19 3.07
CA PHE A 402 -20.15 -22.16 4.26
C PHE A 402 -21.04 -22.11 5.51
N LYS A 403 -20.63 -22.70 6.62
CA LYS A 403 -21.33 -22.58 7.93
C LYS A 403 -21.57 -21.11 8.28
N MET A 404 -20.56 -20.27 7.99
CA MET A 404 -20.61 -18.81 8.12
C MET A 404 -19.65 -18.19 7.11
N SER A 405 -19.85 -16.95 6.69
CA SER A 405 -18.90 -16.15 5.89
C SER A 405 -18.67 -14.81 6.59
N PRO A 406 -17.46 -14.23 6.51
CA PRO A 406 -16.25 -14.66 5.74
C PRO A 406 -15.63 -15.99 6.23
N LEU A 407 -14.60 -16.47 5.52
CA LEU A 407 -14.01 -17.81 5.72
C LEU A 407 -13.44 -18.03 7.11
N HIS A 408 -12.84 -17.02 7.75
CA HIS A 408 -12.36 -17.13 9.13
C HIS A 408 -13.47 -17.49 10.12
N HIS A 409 -14.69 -16.97 9.94
CA HIS A 409 -15.84 -17.35 10.77
C HIS A 409 -16.33 -18.79 10.49
N HIS A 410 -16.15 -19.30 9.25
CA HIS A 410 -16.41 -20.69 8.97
C HIS A 410 -15.55 -21.62 9.82
N TYR A 411 -14.24 -21.34 9.90
CA TYR A 411 -13.33 -22.11 10.75
C TYR A 411 -13.61 -21.96 12.24
N GLN A 412 -14.05 -20.77 12.71
CA GLN A 412 -14.50 -20.64 14.10
C GLN A 412 -15.71 -21.53 14.38
N LYS A 413 -16.69 -21.63 13.45
CA LYS A 413 -17.84 -22.57 13.55
C LYS A 413 -17.44 -24.03 13.44
N ASP A 414 -16.27 -24.35 12.91
CA ASP A 414 -15.66 -25.68 12.92
C ASP A 414 -14.91 -25.99 14.25
N GLY A 415 -14.93 -25.06 15.22
CA GLY A 415 -14.31 -25.22 16.54
C GLY A 415 -12.82 -24.89 16.59
N PHE A 416 -12.26 -24.24 15.57
CA PHE A 416 -10.88 -23.75 15.64
C PHE A 416 -10.79 -22.47 16.47
N HIS A 417 -9.84 -22.45 17.41
CA HIS A 417 -9.54 -21.27 18.18
C HIS A 417 -9.02 -20.13 17.28
N GLU A 418 -9.40 -18.90 17.60
CA GLU A 418 -9.11 -17.71 16.80
C GLU A 418 -7.62 -17.53 16.51
N SER A 419 -6.75 -17.61 17.52
CA SER A 419 -5.30 -17.51 17.36
C SER A 419 -4.73 -18.55 16.38
N LYS A 420 -5.32 -19.76 16.33
CA LYS A 420 -4.89 -20.82 15.42
C LYS A 420 -5.25 -20.49 13.97
N ILE A 421 -6.43 -19.90 13.76
CA ILE A 421 -6.86 -19.42 12.43
C ILE A 421 -5.93 -18.32 11.94
N VAL A 422 -5.69 -17.30 12.78
CA VAL A 422 -4.83 -16.16 12.45
C VAL A 422 -3.41 -16.61 12.09
N ASN A 423 -2.78 -17.44 12.93
CA ASN A 423 -1.43 -17.93 12.65
C ASN A 423 -1.35 -18.71 11.33
N ARG A 424 -2.34 -19.57 11.05
CA ARG A 424 -2.38 -20.32 9.78
C ARG A 424 -2.55 -19.39 8.57
N MET A 425 -3.42 -18.40 8.66
CA MET A 425 -3.63 -17.42 7.57
C MET A 425 -2.36 -16.58 7.35
N ILE A 426 -1.66 -16.16 8.41
CA ILE A 426 -0.37 -15.46 8.30
C ILE A 426 0.66 -16.37 7.60
N ILE A 427 0.77 -17.65 7.97
CA ILE A 427 1.71 -18.59 7.32
C ILE A 427 1.39 -18.72 5.84
N ILE A 428 0.11 -18.87 5.47
CA ILE A 428 -0.31 -18.91 4.07
C ILE A 428 0.05 -17.58 3.37
N GLY A 429 -0.18 -16.44 4.01
CA GLY A 429 0.24 -15.13 3.50
C GLY A 429 1.74 -15.05 3.25
N VAL A 430 2.57 -15.57 4.16
CA VAL A 430 4.04 -15.66 3.96
C VAL A 430 4.38 -16.53 2.76
N MET A 431 3.73 -17.68 2.59
CA MET A 431 3.94 -18.54 1.42
C MET A 431 3.59 -17.80 0.12
N MET A 432 2.47 -17.09 0.08
CA MET A 432 2.05 -16.29 -1.08
C MET A 432 3.04 -15.15 -1.38
N ALA A 433 3.55 -14.45 -0.34
CA ALA A 433 4.58 -13.43 -0.49
C ALA A 433 5.88 -14.02 -1.07
N ILE A 434 6.32 -15.17 -0.57
CA ILE A 434 7.51 -15.89 -1.10
C ILE A 434 7.30 -16.25 -2.57
N VAL A 435 6.13 -16.76 -2.96
CA VAL A 435 5.80 -17.04 -4.37
C VAL A 435 5.94 -15.77 -5.21
N CYS A 436 5.38 -14.63 -4.76
CA CYS A 436 5.54 -13.35 -5.45
C CYS A 436 7.01 -12.92 -5.58
N LEU A 437 7.84 -13.15 -4.56
CA LEU A 437 9.27 -12.82 -4.59
C LEU A 437 10.05 -13.70 -5.58
N ILE A 438 9.75 -15.00 -5.59
CA ILE A 438 10.40 -15.96 -6.51
C ILE A 438 10.04 -15.64 -7.96
N THR A 439 8.79 -15.26 -8.24
CA THR A 439 8.33 -14.96 -9.60
C THR A 439 9.02 -13.76 -10.24
N LEU A 440 9.66 -12.87 -9.46
CA LEU A 440 10.49 -11.79 -10.03
C LEU A 440 11.66 -12.31 -10.88
N LYS A 441 12.20 -13.49 -10.55
CA LYS A 441 13.34 -14.08 -11.24
C LYS A 441 12.95 -15.16 -12.26
N MET A 442 11.69 -15.60 -12.25
CA MET A 442 11.22 -16.64 -13.19
C MET A 442 10.92 -15.98 -14.55
N ARG A 443 11.53 -16.53 -15.59
CA ARG A 443 11.37 -16.14 -17.00
C ARG A 443 10.51 -17.15 -17.72
#